data_706ca569cb6b356008fd9cea0d81a271
#
_entry.id   706ca569cb6b356008fd9cea0d81a271
#
_cell.length_a   1.000
_cell.length_b   1.000
_cell.length_c   1.000
_cell.angle_alpha   90.00
_cell.angle_beta   90.00
_cell.angle_gamma   90.00
#
_symmetry.space_group_name_H-M   'P 1'
#
loop_
_entity.id
_entity.type
_entity.pdbx_description
1 polymer ?
#
loop_
_entity_poly.entity_id
_entity_poly.type
_entity_poly.pdbx_seq_one_letter_code
_entity_poly.pdbx_strand_id
1 'polypeptide(L)'
;MKRKLSILALTAAFSLPCKAQESSVEVKVENVKQSKVAIMASAGYAWRTAEIDGSITYPFRSHVEKLTSGFHFDISAYHRIAPNMGLGLKFNRYSASAQTSPAGVYLSTKDRIIFIGPSFMYSNFEMDTPHKFYWDVALGYQQYTSSNILGPIGNFEVKGSSVGLYSTIGYQYAVSRSFLIGPQLGFGLGAVKLHVENGRSLSLANNDKKEGLGRVSLAATATIRF
;
A
#
# COMPACT_ATOMS: atom_id res chain seq x y z
N MET A 1 16.17 -0.24 -30.51
CA MET A 1 16.24 1.18 -30.07
C MET A 1 16.18 1.22 -28.55
N LYS A 2 17.30 1.53 -27.89
CA LYS A 2 17.42 1.58 -26.42
C LYS A 2 16.87 2.91 -25.91
N ARG A 3 15.71 2.95 -25.27
CA ARG A 3 15.21 4.13 -24.57
C ARG A 3 15.84 4.15 -23.17
N LYS A 4 16.74 5.11 -22.96
CA LYS A 4 17.28 5.43 -21.64
C LYS A 4 16.19 6.14 -20.84
N LEU A 5 15.71 5.50 -19.77
CA LEU A 5 14.84 6.14 -18.78
C LEU A 5 15.71 7.01 -17.89
N SER A 6 15.62 8.32 -18.03
CA SER A 6 16.27 9.28 -17.14
C SER A 6 15.47 9.33 -15.84
N ILE A 7 16.07 8.81 -14.74
CA ILE A 7 15.56 8.99 -13.38
C ILE A 7 15.82 10.45 -13.00
N LEU A 8 14.76 11.25 -13.00
CA LEU A 8 14.79 12.62 -12.50
C LEU A 8 14.72 12.55 -10.98
N ALA A 9 15.88 12.72 -10.31
CA ALA A 9 15.95 12.86 -8.86
C ALA A 9 15.32 14.20 -8.47
N LEU A 10 14.12 14.18 -7.91
CA LEU A 10 13.42 15.34 -7.37
C LEU A 10 13.95 15.62 -5.94
N THR A 11 15.10 16.30 -5.83
CA THR A 11 15.58 16.88 -4.59
C THR A 11 14.90 18.23 -4.39
N ALA A 12 13.73 18.25 -3.76
CA ALA A 12 13.11 19.47 -3.26
C ALA A 12 13.66 19.75 -1.86
N ALA A 13 14.66 20.63 -1.79
CA ALA A 13 15.11 21.23 -0.53
C ALA A 13 14.04 22.23 -0.04
N PHE A 14 13.27 21.84 0.97
CA PHE A 14 12.40 22.76 1.71
C PHE A 14 13.25 23.50 2.76
N SER A 15 13.83 24.62 2.38
CA SER A 15 14.34 25.63 3.30
C SER A 15 13.25 26.66 3.55
N LEU A 16 12.47 26.50 4.62
CA LEU A 16 11.59 27.53 5.13
C LEU A 16 12.33 28.36 6.19
N PRO A 17 12.46 29.68 6.04
CA PRO A 17 13.00 30.52 7.10
C PRO A 17 11.98 30.65 8.23
N CYS A 18 12.28 30.05 9.38
CA CYS A 18 11.52 30.23 10.60
C CYS A 18 11.89 31.63 11.18
N LYS A 19 11.03 32.63 10.97
CA LYS A 19 11.08 33.85 11.75
C LYS A 19 10.36 33.61 13.07
N ALA A 20 11.13 33.41 14.13
CA ALA A 20 10.61 33.41 15.48
C ALA A 20 10.19 34.84 15.85
N GLN A 21 8.92 35.07 16.07
CA GLN A 21 8.38 36.27 16.69
C GLN A 21 8.03 35.88 18.12
N GLU A 22 8.91 36.25 19.07
CA GLU A 22 8.62 36.14 20.50
C GLU A 22 7.50 37.11 20.85
N SER A 23 6.32 36.57 21.06
CA SER A 23 5.23 37.23 21.78
C SER A 23 5.01 36.43 23.06
N SER A 24 5.49 36.92 24.17
CA SER A 24 5.26 36.37 25.50
C SER A 24 3.83 36.66 25.92
N VAL A 25 2.91 35.79 25.48
CA VAL A 25 1.60 35.62 26.08
C VAL A 25 1.71 34.45 27.01
N GLU A 26 1.62 34.68 28.32
CA GLU A 26 1.48 33.63 29.34
C GLU A 26 0.15 32.92 29.11
N VAL A 27 0.13 31.96 28.18
CA VAL A 27 -1.01 31.07 27.96
C VAL A 27 -0.96 30.03 29.07
N LYS A 28 -1.93 30.12 30.00
CA LYS A 28 -2.25 29.06 30.94
C LYS A 28 -2.37 27.75 30.17
N VAL A 29 -1.33 26.93 30.24
CA VAL A 29 -1.30 25.63 29.57
C VAL A 29 -2.31 24.74 30.29
N GLU A 30 -3.55 24.77 29.81
CA GLU A 30 -4.53 23.73 30.11
C GLU A 30 -3.90 22.43 29.62
N ASN A 31 -3.68 21.46 30.49
CA ASN A 31 -3.14 20.13 30.18
C ASN A 31 -4.07 19.45 29.17
N VAL A 32 -3.92 19.77 27.90
CA VAL A 32 -4.61 19.07 26.80
C VAL A 32 -4.09 17.64 26.81
N LYS A 33 -4.91 16.72 27.29
CA LYS A 33 -4.60 15.29 27.32
C LYS A 33 -4.25 14.86 25.90
N GLN A 34 -2.96 14.76 25.65
CA GLN A 34 -2.44 14.40 24.32
C GLN A 34 -2.75 12.94 24.04
N SER A 35 -3.26 12.65 22.83
CA SER A 35 -3.56 11.28 22.39
C SER A 35 -2.31 10.41 22.36
N LYS A 36 -2.36 9.23 22.94
CA LYS A 36 -1.23 8.29 22.97
C LYS A 36 -1.30 7.22 21.86
N VAL A 37 -2.51 6.95 21.37
CA VAL A 37 -2.77 5.90 20.38
C VAL A 37 -3.54 6.49 19.21
N ALA A 38 -3.17 6.11 18.00
CA ALA A 38 -3.91 6.39 16.77
C ALA A 38 -4.20 5.08 16.05
N ILE A 39 -5.47 4.85 15.70
CA ILE A 39 -5.90 3.74 14.85
C ILE A 39 -6.37 4.35 13.54
N MET A 40 -5.81 3.88 12.44
CA MET A 40 -6.08 4.37 11.09
C MET A 40 -6.65 3.23 10.25
N ALA A 41 -7.70 3.50 9.49
CA ALA A 41 -8.25 2.59 8.50
C ALA A 41 -8.45 3.34 7.19
N SER A 42 -8.12 2.70 6.07
CA SER A 42 -8.31 3.28 4.75
C SER A 42 -8.83 2.26 3.76
N ALA A 43 -9.58 2.75 2.78
CA ALA A 43 -10.10 1.97 1.68
C ALA A 43 -10.03 2.77 0.39
N GLY A 44 -9.71 2.11 -0.71
CA GLY A 44 -9.55 2.76 -2.01
C GLY A 44 -9.18 1.80 -3.12
N TYR A 45 -8.41 2.30 -4.05
CA TYR A 45 -8.02 1.58 -5.25
C TYR A 45 -6.49 1.60 -5.41
N ALA A 46 -5.94 0.52 -5.95
CA ALA A 46 -4.51 0.42 -6.19
C ALA A 46 -4.20 -0.14 -7.58
N TRP A 47 -3.05 0.29 -8.10
CA TRP A 47 -2.51 -0.11 -9.40
C TRP A 47 -1.15 -0.76 -9.19
N ARG A 48 -0.96 -1.92 -9.78
CA ARG A 48 0.35 -2.60 -9.80
C ARG A 48 1.28 -1.87 -10.75
N THR A 49 2.54 -1.74 -10.38
CA THR A 49 3.59 -1.07 -11.18
C THR A 49 4.49 -2.07 -11.91
N ALA A 50 4.28 -3.39 -11.69
CA ALA A 50 5.00 -4.43 -12.43
C ALA A 50 4.60 -4.41 -13.91
N GLU A 51 5.57 -4.49 -14.80
CA GLU A 51 5.32 -4.61 -16.22
C GLU A 51 4.73 -5.99 -16.55
N ILE A 52 3.76 -6.01 -17.47
CA ILE A 52 3.20 -7.25 -18.00
C ILE A 52 4.27 -7.88 -18.92
N ASP A 53 4.58 -9.16 -18.73
CA ASP A 53 5.53 -9.89 -19.54
C ASP A 53 5.15 -9.78 -21.03
N GLY A 54 6.09 -9.29 -21.86
CA GLY A 54 5.88 -9.07 -23.29
C GLY A 54 5.61 -10.35 -24.07
N SER A 55 5.89 -11.53 -23.50
CA SER A 55 5.58 -12.84 -24.10
C SER A 55 4.09 -13.19 -24.03
N ILE A 56 3.30 -12.49 -23.18
CA ILE A 56 1.86 -12.69 -23.06
C ILE A 56 1.17 -11.99 -24.24
N THR A 57 0.67 -12.80 -25.17
CA THR A 57 -0.01 -12.30 -26.37
C THR A 57 -1.52 -12.20 -26.18
N TYR A 58 -2.18 -11.49 -27.10
CA TYR A 58 -3.64 -11.53 -27.24
C TYR A 58 -4.11 -12.97 -27.52
N PRO A 59 -5.21 -13.48 -26.90
CA PRO A 59 -6.20 -12.75 -26.06
C PRO A 59 -5.93 -12.76 -24.55
N PHE A 60 -4.88 -13.44 -24.05
CA PHE A 60 -4.60 -13.54 -22.61
C PHE A 60 -4.14 -12.23 -21.98
N ARG A 61 -3.53 -11.35 -22.79
CA ARG A 61 -3.05 -10.04 -22.31
C ARG A 61 -4.16 -9.20 -21.67
N SER A 62 -5.35 -9.16 -22.28
CA SER A 62 -6.49 -8.41 -21.76
C SER A 62 -6.98 -8.94 -20.40
N HIS A 63 -6.78 -10.23 -20.11
CA HIS A 63 -7.07 -10.83 -18.81
C HIS A 63 -6.09 -10.32 -17.76
N VAL A 64 -4.80 -10.34 -18.05
CA VAL A 64 -3.75 -9.87 -17.13
C VAL A 64 -3.87 -8.37 -16.87
N GLU A 65 -4.20 -7.57 -17.88
CA GLU A 65 -4.43 -6.12 -17.74
C GLU A 65 -5.53 -5.81 -16.70
N LYS A 66 -6.59 -6.60 -16.59
CA LYS A 66 -7.64 -6.45 -15.58
C LYS A 66 -7.15 -6.74 -14.14
N LEU A 67 -6.05 -7.48 -13.99
CA LEU A 67 -5.45 -7.80 -12.70
C LEU A 67 -4.42 -6.76 -12.24
N THR A 68 -4.10 -5.79 -13.09
CA THR A 68 -3.15 -4.72 -12.73
C THR A 68 -3.74 -3.70 -11.78
N SER A 69 -5.05 -3.69 -11.59
CA SER A 69 -5.73 -2.75 -10.71
C SER A 69 -6.81 -3.42 -9.88
N GLY A 70 -7.05 -2.93 -8.65
CA GLY A 70 -7.99 -3.55 -7.76
C GLY A 70 -8.25 -2.80 -6.47
N PHE A 71 -9.09 -3.39 -5.63
CA PHE A 71 -9.45 -2.85 -4.33
C PHE A 71 -8.26 -2.90 -3.36
N HIS A 72 -8.11 -1.83 -2.60
CA HIS A 72 -7.09 -1.66 -1.58
C HIS A 72 -7.73 -1.37 -0.23
N PHE A 73 -7.22 -2.03 0.81
CA PHE A 73 -7.58 -1.81 2.20
C PHE A 73 -6.34 -1.79 3.07
N ASP A 74 -6.29 -0.86 4.03
CA ASP A 74 -5.17 -0.67 4.94
C ASP A 74 -5.72 -0.43 6.36
N ILE A 75 -5.08 -1.02 7.36
CA ILE A 75 -5.32 -0.73 8.77
C ILE A 75 -4.00 -0.65 9.51
N SER A 76 -3.85 0.34 10.36
CA SER A 76 -2.65 0.53 11.17
C SER A 76 -2.99 1.07 12.54
N ALA A 77 -2.19 0.70 13.52
CA ALA A 77 -2.28 1.18 14.88
C ALA A 77 -0.91 1.67 15.34
N TYR A 78 -0.85 2.89 15.86
CA TYR A 78 0.38 3.55 16.28
C TYR A 78 0.30 3.92 17.75
N HIS A 79 1.37 3.67 18.48
CA HIS A 79 1.62 4.24 19.78
C HIS A 79 2.59 5.41 19.64
N ARG A 80 2.24 6.57 20.20
CA ARG A 80 3.08 7.76 20.14
C ARG A 80 4.28 7.60 21.06
N ILE A 81 5.47 7.82 20.50
CA ILE A 81 6.76 7.78 21.21
C ILE A 81 7.38 9.18 21.37
N ALA A 82 6.97 10.14 20.55
CA ALA A 82 7.34 11.55 20.61
C ALA A 82 6.19 12.41 20.05
N PRO A 83 6.20 13.75 20.21
CA PRO A 83 5.10 14.62 19.74
C PRO A 83 4.67 14.38 18.29
N ASN A 84 5.64 14.12 17.41
CA ASN A 84 5.41 13.95 15.97
C ASN A 84 5.71 12.52 15.48
N MET A 85 5.99 11.56 16.38
CA MET A 85 6.45 10.22 16.02
C MET A 85 5.64 9.13 16.69
N GLY A 86 5.30 8.09 15.93
CA GLY A 86 4.63 6.88 16.41
C GLY A 86 5.30 5.62 15.89
N LEU A 87 5.29 4.58 16.73
CA LEU A 87 5.63 3.22 16.33
C LEU A 87 4.37 2.37 16.37
N GLY A 88 4.23 1.46 15.43
CA GLY A 88 3.02 0.67 15.33
C GLY A 88 3.13 -0.55 14.44
N LEU A 89 1.97 -1.08 14.10
CA LEU A 89 1.81 -2.19 13.17
C LEU A 89 0.92 -1.73 12.01
N LYS A 90 1.25 -2.19 10.82
CA LYS A 90 0.49 -1.95 9.60
C LYS A 90 0.11 -3.26 8.95
N PHE A 91 -1.15 -3.37 8.57
CA PHE A 91 -1.69 -4.42 7.72
C PHE A 91 -2.24 -3.78 6.45
N ASN A 92 -1.95 -4.37 5.31
CA ASN A 92 -2.45 -3.92 4.02
C ASN A 92 -2.90 -5.11 3.18
N ARG A 93 -3.98 -4.94 2.43
CA ARG A 93 -4.50 -5.93 1.49
C ARG A 93 -4.86 -5.28 0.16
N TYR A 94 -4.34 -5.86 -0.91
CA TYR A 94 -4.76 -5.61 -2.29
C TYR A 94 -5.52 -6.83 -2.81
N SER A 95 -6.56 -6.62 -3.60
CA SER A 95 -7.34 -7.69 -4.25
C SER A 95 -7.78 -7.24 -5.64
N ALA A 96 -7.49 -8.06 -6.65
CA ALA A 96 -7.97 -7.89 -8.02
C ALA A 96 -8.62 -9.18 -8.51
N SER A 97 -9.54 -9.09 -9.46
CA SER A 97 -10.15 -10.26 -10.07
C SER A 97 -10.43 -10.00 -11.55
N ALA A 98 -10.24 -11.02 -12.36
CA ALA A 98 -10.55 -11.01 -13.78
C ALA A 98 -11.30 -12.28 -14.18
N GLN A 99 -12.29 -12.13 -15.05
CA GLN A 99 -13.00 -13.22 -15.69
C GLN A 99 -13.07 -12.93 -17.18
N THR A 100 -12.62 -13.88 -17.99
CA THR A 100 -12.59 -13.77 -19.45
C THR A 100 -12.74 -15.16 -20.06
N SER A 101 -13.04 -15.22 -21.36
CA SER A 101 -13.09 -16.47 -22.11
C SER A 101 -12.22 -16.37 -23.36
N PRO A 102 -10.89 -16.25 -23.21
CA PRO A 102 -9.99 -16.16 -24.36
C PRO A 102 -10.04 -17.44 -25.18
N ALA A 103 -10.21 -17.30 -26.50
CA ALA A 103 -10.35 -18.42 -27.45
C ALA A 103 -11.41 -19.47 -27.02
N GLY A 104 -12.50 -19.06 -26.34
CA GLY A 104 -13.57 -19.95 -25.90
C GLY A 104 -13.25 -20.73 -24.60
N VAL A 105 -12.08 -20.56 -24.01
CA VAL A 105 -11.70 -21.20 -22.75
C VAL A 105 -12.00 -20.27 -21.58
N TYR A 106 -12.84 -20.72 -20.63
CA TYR A 106 -13.14 -19.94 -19.44
C TYR A 106 -11.91 -19.81 -18.53
N LEU A 107 -11.57 -18.57 -18.19
CA LEU A 107 -10.46 -18.21 -17.29
C LEU A 107 -10.95 -17.24 -16.23
N SER A 108 -10.80 -17.62 -14.96
CA SER A 108 -11.07 -16.76 -13.81
C SER A 108 -9.85 -16.73 -12.90
N THR A 109 -9.40 -15.52 -12.56
CA THR A 109 -8.24 -15.30 -11.67
C THR A 109 -8.63 -14.34 -10.56
N LYS A 110 -8.20 -14.66 -9.34
CA LYS A 110 -8.31 -13.77 -8.17
C LYS A 110 -6.94 -13.60 -7.55
N ASP A 111 -6.40 -12.39 -7.66
CA ASP A 111 -5.11 -12.00 -7.09
C ASP A 111 -5.30 -11.33 -5.74
N ARG A 112 -4.44 -11.69 -4.79
CA ARG A 112 -4.38 -11.09 -3.47
C ARG A 112 -2.94 -10.87 -3.06
N ILE A 113 -2.66 -9.65 -2.56
CA ILE A 113 -1.39 -9.32 -1.90
C ILE A 113 -1.73 -8.89 -0.49
N ILE A 114 -1.10 -9.52 0.51
CA ILE A 114 -1.21 -9.15 1.92
C ILE A 114 0.16 -8.68 2.38
N PHE A 115 0.19 -7.61 3.16
CA PHE A 115 1.38 -7.09 3.83
C PHE A 115 1.08 -6.92 5.31
N ILE A 116 2.02 -7.30 6.18
CA ILE A 116 1.97 -7.04 7.61
C ILE A 116 3.38 -6.77 8.13
N GLY A 117 3.54 -5.71 8.93
CA GLY A 117 4.84 -5.39 9.51
C GLY A 117 4.82 -4.23 10.49
N PRO A 118 5.90 -4.09 11.26
CA PRO A 118 6.16 -2.89 12.06
C PRO A 118 6.21 -1.66 11.16
N SER A 119 5.71 -0.55 11.69
CA SER A 119 5.61 0.72 10.98
C SER A 119 6.04 1.87 11.88
N PHE A 120 6.77 2.81 11.29
CA PHE A 120 7.10 4.09 11.87
C PHE A 120 6.26 5.17 11.20
N MET A 121 5.67 6.07 12.00
CA MET A 121 4.87 7.20 11.51
C MET A 121 5.47 8.52 11.99
N TYR A 122 5.54 9.49 11.09
CA TYR A 122 5.75 10.90 11.38
C TYR A 122 4.48 11.69 11.07
N SER A 123 4.00 12.54 11.99
CA SER A 123 2.76 13.29 11.81
C SER A 123 2.74 14.59 12.61
N ASN A 124 1.89 15.53 12.18
CA ASN A 124 1.59 16.73 12.94
C ASN A 124 0.27 16.63 13.72
N PHE A 125 -0.15 15.43 14.09
CA PHE A 125 -1.46 15.19 14.71
C PHE A 125 -1.67 15.95 16.01
N GLU A 126 -0.61 16.26 16.75
CA GLU A 126 -0.67 16.99 18.03
C GLU A 126 -0.62 18.51 17.88
N MET A 127 -0.38 19.04 16.70
CA MET A 127 -0.42 20.48 16.47
C MET A 127 -1.86 21.00 16.58
N ASP A 128 -2.02 22.22 17.07
CA ASP A 128 -3.34 22.87 17.17
C ASP A 128 -3.76 23.48 15.83
N THR A 129 -3.99 22.61 14.84
CA THR A 129 -4.49 22.95 13.51
C THR A 129 -5.44 21.86 13.04
N PRO A 130 -6.53 22.19 12.32
CA PRO A 130 -7.41 21.16 11.75
C PRO A 130 -6.75 20.40 10.59
N HIS A 131 -5.70 20.92 10.00
CA HIS A 131 -4.99 20.34 8.87
C HIS A 131 -3.90 19.39 9.38
N LYS A 132 -4.05 18.09 9.11
CA LYS A 132 -3.18 17.04 9.59
C LYS A 132 -2.46 16.37 8.43
N PHE A 133 -1.15 16.22 8.56
CA PHE A 133 -0.32 15.48 7.62
C PHE A 133 0.35 14.32 8.34
N TYR A 134 0.55 13.24 7.64
CA TYR A 134 1.34 12.12 8.12
C TYR A 134 2.08 11.44 6.98
N TRP A 135 3.17 10.81 7.34
CA TRP A 135 3.94 9.92 6.51
C TRP A 135 4.32 8.71 7.34
N ASP A 136 4.14 7.52 6.81
CA ASP A 136 4.57 6.30 7.47
C ASP A 136 5.39 5.41 6.55
N VAL A 137 6.25 4.59 7.15
CA VAL A 137 7.04 3.56 6.49
C VAL A 137 6.95 2.28 7.31
N ALA A 138 6.67 1.18 6.65
CA ALA A 138 6.60 -0.15 7.23
C ALA A 138 7.49 -1.12 6.45
N LEU A 139 8.24 -1.96 7.18
CA LEU A 139 8.98 -3.08 6.64
C LEU A 139 8.36 -4.36 7.18
N GLY A 140 8.02 -5.34 6.32
CA GLY A 140 7.31 -6.49 6.83
C GLY A 140 7.21 -7.67 5.88
N TYR A 141 6.46 -8.66 6.31
CA TYR A 141 6.12 -9.85 5.53
C TYR A 141 5.09 -9.50 4.47
N GLN A 142 5.32 -9.97 3.26
CA GLN A 142 4.42 -9.80 2.12
C GLN A 142 4.14 -11.16 1.49
N GLN A 143 2.86 -11.44 1.23
CA GLN A 143 2.39 -12.67 0.60
C GLN A 143 1.54 -12.36 -0.64
N TYR A 144 1.84 -13.01 -1.73
CA TYR A 144 1.04 -13.05 -2.94
C TYR A 144 0.32 -14.39 -3.06
N THR A 145 -0.94 -14.35 -3.44
CA THR A 145 -1.76 -15.52 -3.75
C THR A 145 -2.58 -15.24 -4.99
N SER A 146 -2.49 -16.12 -5.98
CA SER A 146 -3.31 -16.09 -7.20
C SER A 146 -4.09 -17.38 -7.31
N SER A 147 -5.42 -17.30 -7.20
CA SER A 147 -6.32 -18.44 -7.35
C SER A 147 -6.90 -18.44 -8.76
N ASN A 148 -6.66 -19.49 -9.51
CA ASN A 148 -6.96 -19.60 -10.92
C ASN A 148 -7.92 -20.76 -11.21
N ILE A 149 -8.90 -20.51 -12.07
CA ILE A 149 -9.80 -21.53 -12.65
C ILE A 149 -9.60 -21.48 -14.15
N LEU A 150 -9.11 -22.57 -14.73
CA LEU A 150 -8.92 -22.71 -16.18
C LEU A 150 -9.76 -23.90 -16.68
N GLY A 151 -10.83 -23.62 -17.41
CA GLY A 151 -11.87 -24.55 -17.87
C GLY A 151 -11.53 -26.04 -17.86
N PRO A 152 -10.73 -26.56 -18.81
CA PRO A 152 -10.45 -28.00 -18.89
C PRO A 152 -9.38 -28.49 -17.89
N ILE A 153 -8.57 -27.59 -17.30
CA ILE A 153 -7.44 -27.92 -16.42
C ILE A 153 -7.88 -27.98 -14.94
N GLY A 154 -8.96 -27.27 -14.57
CA GLY A 154 -9.45 -27.16 -13.21
C GLY A 154 -8.86 -25.99 -12.43
N ASN A 155 -8.82 -26.14 -11.10
CA ASN A 155 -8.39 -25.09 -10.19
C ASN A 155 -6.92 -25.29 -9.80
N PHE A 156 -6.14 -24.21 -9.79
CA PHE A 156 -4.79 -24.21 -9.25
C PHE A 156 -4.49 -22.89 -8.53
N GLU A 157 -3.58 -22.93 -7.58
CA GLU A 157 -3.20 -21.78 -6.78
C GLU A 157 -1.70 -21.53 -6.91
N VAL A 158 -1.34 -20.26 -7.11
CA VAL A 158 0.06 -19.80 -7.16
C VAL A 158 0.32 -18.92 -5.95
N LYS A 159 1.35 -19.22 -5.20
CA LYS A 159 1.75 -18.48 -4.00
C LYS A 159 3.20 -18.03 -4.05
N GLY A 160 3.48 -16.98 -3.32
CA GLY A 160 4.83 -16.52 -3.04
C GLY A 160 4.86 -15.61 -1.83
N SER A 161 5.99 -15.59 -1.14
CA SER A 161 6.18 -14.72 0.02
C SER A 161 7.57 -14.09 0.03
N SER A 162 7.67 -12.91 0.60
CA SER A 162 8.92 -12.16 0.72
C SER A 162 8.84 -11.11 1.82
N VAL A 163 9.94 -10.44 2.04
CA VAL A 163 9.96 -9.16 2.76
C VAL A 163 9.61 -8.06 1.76
N GLY A 164 8.76 -7.13 2.19
CA GLY A 164 8.35 -5.96 1.41
C GLY A 164 8.43 -4.68 2.23
N LEU A 165 8.38 -3.56 1.53
CA LEU A 165 8.31 -2.22 2.10
C LEU A 165 6.99 -1.59 1.69
N TYR A 166 6.34 -0.90 2.62
CA TYR A 166 5.13 -0.15 2.37
C TYR A 166 5.23 1.24 3.00
N SER A 167 4.89 2.28 2.26
CA SER A 167 4.91 3.66 2.73
C SER A 167 3.61 4.35 2.36
N THR A 168 3.10 5.22 3.23
CA THR A 168 1.94 6.07 2.93
C THR A 168 2.22 7.52 3.27
N ILE A 169 1.65 8.40 2.48
CA ILE A 169 1.58 9.83 2.73
C ILE A 169 0.10 10.22 2.73
N GLY A 170 -0.36 10.93 3.75
CA GLY A 170 -1.75 11.33 3.86
C GLY A 170 -1.94 12.73 4.38
N TYR A 171 -3.06 13.30 3.93
CA TYR A 171 -3.63 14.52 4.48
C TYR A 171 -4.97 14.19 5.10
N GLN A 172 -5.23 14.71 6.31
CA GLN A 172 -6.51 14.52 6.99
C GLN A 172 -6.99 15.84 7.56
N TYR A 173 -8.29 16.01 7.61
CA TYR A 173 -8.95 17.09 8.31
C TYR A 173 -9.49 16.57 9.65
N ALA A 174 -9.19 17.28 10.72
CA ALA A 174 -9.69 16.94 12.05
C ALA A 174 -11.17 17.41 12.18
N VAL A 175 -12.08 16.46 12.04
CA VAL A 175 -13.52 16.68 12.23
C VAL A 175 -13.84 16.89 13.71
N SER A 176 -13.07 16.23 14.58
CA SER A 176 -13.11 16.42 16.03
C SER A 176 -11.71 16.22 16.62
N ARG A 177 -11.58 16.42 17.94
CA ARG A 177 -10.31 16.15 18.65
C ARG A 177 -9.84 14.70 18.49
N SER A 178 -10.77 13.75 18.35
CA SER A 178 -10.48 12.32 18.28
C SER A 178 -10.66 11.70 16.90
N PHE A 179 -11.27 12.40 15.95
CA PHE A 179 -11.60 11.83 14.62
C PHE A 179 -11.09 12.70 13.48
N LEU A 180 -10.34 12.07 12.57
CA LEU A 180 -9.78 12.70 11.38
C LEU A 180 -10.18 11.89 10.14
N ILE A 181 -10.32 12.58 9.01
CA ILE A 181 -10.64 11.95 7.72
C ILE A 181 -9.91 12.68 6.58
N GLY A 182 -9.51 11.94 5.56
CA GLY A 182 -8.90 12.56 4.37
C GLY A 182 -8.34 11.56 3.38
N PRO A 183 -7.69 12.04 2.31
CA PRO A 183 -7.04 11.20 1.32
C PRO A 183 -5.66 10.70 1.78
N GLN A 184 -5.27 9.54 1.23
CA GLN A 184 -3.91 9.02 1.33
C GLN A 184 -3.41 8.43 0.01
N LEU A 185 -2.11 8.53 -0.21
CA LEU A 185 -1.36 7.84 -1.25
C LEU A 185 -0.48 6.77 -0.60
N GLY A 186 -0.52 5.55 -1.15
CA GLY A 186 0.29 4.44 -0.67
C GLY A 186 1.22 3.92 -1.75
N PHE A 187 2.40 3.44 -1.34
CA PHE A 187 3.45 2.89 -2.19
C PHE A 187 3.94 1.57 -1.60
N GLY A 188 3.67 0.47 -2.30
CA GLY A 188 4.16 -0.85 -1.93
C GLY A 188 5.30 -1.29 -2.82
N LEU A 189 6.34 -1.90 -2.25
CA LEU A 189 7.48 -2.47 -2.97
C LEU A 189 7.74 -3.89 -2.48
N GLY A 190 8.11 -4.78 -3.39
CA GLY A 190 8.49 -6.14 -3.09
C GLY A 190 8.57 -7.01 -4.34
N ALA A 191 9.19 -8.15 -4.22
CA ALA A 191 9.23 -9.17 -5.27
C ALA A 191 9.22 -10.55 -4.62
N VAL A 192 8.50 -11.51 -5.22
CA VAL A 192 8.36 -12.87 -4.70
C VAL A 192 8.81 -13.89 -5.74
N LYS A 193 9.34 -15.03 -5.27
CA LYS A 193 9.43 -16.23 -6.08
C LYS A 193 8.10 -16.97 -5.99
N LEU A 194 7.55 -17.35 -7.14
CA LEU A 194 6.27 -18.04 -7.23
C LEU A 194 6.45 -19.56 -7.20
N HIS A 195 5.52 -20.25 -6.53
CA HIS A 195 5.38 -21.70 -6.56
C HIS A 195 3.90 -22.08 -6.71
N VAL A 196 3.63 -23.20 -7.34
CA VAL A 196 2.27 -23.72 -7.55
C VAL A 196 1.92 -24.65 -6.40
N GLU A 197 0.80 -24.38 -5.74
CA GLU A 197 0.18 -25.27 -4.75
C GLU A 197 -1.13 -25.82 -5.32
N ASN A 198 -1.46 -27.07 -4.94
CA ASN A 198 -2.73 -27.72 -5.26
C ASN A 198 -3.08 -27.72 -6.76
N GLY A 199 -2.22 -28.32 -7.57
CA GLY A 199 -2.47 -28.55 -8.99
C GLY A 199 -1.58 -29.68 -9.48
N ARG A 200 -1.94 -30.33 -10.58
CA ARG A 200 -1.01 -31.16 -11.35
C ARG A 200 0.22 -30.28 -11.61
N SER A 201 1.41 -30.84 -11.42
CA SER A 201 2.69 -30.12 -11.60
C SER A 201 2.73 -29.41 -12.96
N LEU A 202 2.13 -28.23 -13.01
CA LEU A 202 2.40 -27.27 -14.06
C LEU A 202 3.80 -26.77 -13.76
N SER A 203 4.80 -27.40 -14.39
CA SER A 203 6.15 -26.86 -14.41
C SER A 203 6.03 -25.46 -15.00
N LEU A 204 6.02 -24.44 -14.13
CA LEU A 204 6.23 -23.08 -14.58
C LEU A 204 7.59 -23.11 -15.25
N ALA A 205 7.60 -23.05 -16.58
CA ALA A 205 8.81 -23.01 -17.38
C ALA A 205 9.62 -21.77 -16.98
N ASN A 206 10.50 -21.90 -15.99
CA ASN A 206 11.40 -20.99 -15.31
C ASN A 206 11.02 -20.79 -13.84
N ASN A 207 11.48 -21.72 -12.99
CA ASN A 207 11.38 -21.62 -11.52
C ASN A 207 12.07 -20.37 -10.90
N ASP A 208 12.73 -19.54 -11.70
CA ASP A 208 13.47 -18.36 -11.24
C ASP A 208 12.77 -17.00 -11.54
N LYS A 209 11.58 -17.00 -12.16
CA LYS A 209 10.86 -15.76 -12.39
C LYS A 209 10.36 -15.17 -11.07
N LYS A 210 10.88 -13.98 -10.76
CA LYS A 210 10.39 -13.15 -9.66
C LYS A 210 9.21 -12.32 -10.15
N GLU A 211 8.12 -12.37 -9.41
CA GLU A 211 6.96 -11.50 -9.63
C GLU A 211 7.11 -10.21 -8.82
N GLY A 212 7.01 -9.08 -9.48
CA GLY A 212 7.02 -7.76 -8.85
C GLY A 212 5.70 -7.47 -8.14
N LEU A 213 5.75 -7.13 -6.85
CA LEU A 213 4.56 -6.78 -6.06
C LEU A 213 4.42 -5.26 -5.86
N GLY A 214 5.16 -4.48 -6.65
CA GLY A 214 5.09 -3.01 -6.65
C GLY A 214 3.67 -2.53 -6.95
N ARG A 215 3.19 -1.53 -6.16
CA ARG A 215 1.88 -0.93 -6.36
C ARG A 215 1.80 0.49 -5.80
N VAL A 216 0.95 1.28 -6.41
CA VAL A 216 0.54 2.62 -5.95
C VAL A 216 -0.93 2.56 -5.61
N SER A 217 -1.36 3.18 -4.51
CA SER A 217 -2.76 3.23 -4.09
C SER A 217 -3.21 4.65 -3.79
N LEU A 218 -4.48 4.92 -4.06
CA LEU A 218 -5.22 6.11 -3.65
C LEU A 218 -6.40 5.66 -2.81
N ALA A 219 -6.53 6.18 -1.60
CA ALA A 219 -7.56 5.77 -0.66
C ALA A 219 -8.12 6.95 0.14
N ALA A 220 -9.33 6.78 0.67
CA ALA A 220 -9.83 7.57 1.77
C ALA A 220 -9.41 6.91 3.09
N THR A 221 -8.96 7.71 4.04
CA THR A 221 -8.50 7.25 5.35
C THR A 221 -9.28 7.93 6.47
N ALA A 222 -9.57 7.19 7.52
CA ALA A 222 -10.12 7.69 8.77
C ALA A 222 -9.19 7.31 9.92
N THR A 223 -9.02 8.24 10.87
CA THR A 223 -8.18 8.03 12.06
C THR A 223 -8.97 8.34 13.32
N ILE A 224 -8.88 7.45 14.31
CA ILE A 224 -9.36 7.68 15.65
C ILE A 224 -8.16 7.78 16.59
N ARG A 225 -8.17 8.81 17.45
CA ARG A 225 -7.10 9.09 18.43
C ARG A 225 -7.63 9.00 19.86
N PHE A 226 -6.83 8.39 20.75
CA PHE A 226 -7.14 8.18 22.18
C PHE A 226 -6.06 8.74 23.09
#